data_2c934b3b79779709e064c82152926f15
#
_entry.id   2c934b3b79779709e064c82152926f15
#
_cell.length_a   1.000
_cell.length_b   1.000
_cell.length_c   1.000
_cell.angle_alpha   90.00
_cell.angle_beta   90.00
_cell.angle_gamma   90.00
#
_symmetry.space_group_name_H-M   'P 1'
#
loop_
_entity.id
_entity.type
_entity.pdbx_description
1 polymer ?
#
loop_
_entity_poly.entity_id
_entity_poly.type
_entity_poly.pdbx_seq_one_letter_code
_entity_poly.pdbx_strand_id
1 'polypeptide(L)'
;MLAGHTRELTVLFADIQGFSVFCKRAAPLQIQRVLRDYLTAMTVIIRDYGGTLDKYMGDGIMAFFGDAEPEEGEADEEEKRVERHAANAVRAGLAMQKKMARLNIRWASQGLERHRIRIGINTGVVTVGNLGTDYLWDYTVIGQEVNKAQRLESAADHGGLLLSGRTYALARKEKAIPVDLPPKVVALKGIGEETDVHAIPPNIVPRLAVSAPDFTARV
;
A
#
# COMPACT_ATOMS: atom_id res chain seq x y z
N MET A 1 6.25 10.13 -26.93
CA MET A 1 6.55 9.33 -25.73
C MET A 1 6.75 10.29 -24.57
N LEU A 2 5.89 10.29 -23.54
CA LEU A 2 6.12 11.09 -22.34
C LEU A 2 7.30 10.46 -21.61
N ALA A 3 8.42 11.14 -21.54
CA ALA A 3 9.59 10.67 -20.80
C ALA A 3 9.22 10.53 -19.31
N GLY A 4 9.65 9.44 -18.71
CA GLY A 4 9.52 9.28 -17.26
C GLY A 4 10.27 10.40 -16.53
N HIS A 5 9.72 10.87 -15.43
CA HIS A 5 10.34 11.89 -14.58
C HIS A 5 10.59 11.34 -13.18
N THR A 6 11.56 11.92 -12.49
CA THR A 6 11.95 11.47 -11.15
C THR A 6 11.17 12.28 -10.11
N ARG A 7 10.52 11.55 -9.18
CA ARG A 7 9.75 12.13 -8.07
C ARG A 7 9.93 11.32 -6.79
N GLU A 8 9.78 11.96 -5.65
CA GLU A 8 9.65 11.25 -4.38
C GLU A 8 8.19 10.87 -4.17
N LEU A 9 7.90 9.56 -4.20
CA LEU A 9 6.57 8.99 -4.06
C LEU A 9 6.54 7.98 -2.93
N THR A 10 5.34 7.63 -2.47
CA THR A 10 5.14 6.53 -1.53
C THR A 10 4.51 5.35 -2.26
N VAL A 11 5.20 4.21 -2.24
CA VAL A 11 4.76 2.98 -2.88
C VAL A 11 4.21 2.01 -1.84
N LEU A 12 3.07 1.40 -2.14
CA LEU A 12 2.39 0.40 -1.32
C LEU A 12 2.26 -0.91 -2.09
N PHE A 13 2.69 -2.00 -1.46
CA PHE A 13 2.37 -3.36 -1.88
C PHE A 13 1.47 -4.03 -0.85
N ALA A 14 0.51 -4.80 -1.33
CA ALA A 14 -0.36 -5.63 -0.50
C ALA A 14 -0.62 -6.98 -1.16
N ASP A 15 -0.65 -8.06 -0.37
CA ASP A 15 -0.80 -9.43 -0.88
C ASP A 15 -1.62 -10.29 0.09
N ILE A 16 -2.39 -11.25 -0.42
CA ILE A 16 -3.14 -12.20 0.41
C ILE A 16 -2.22 -13.34 0.82
N GLN A 17 -2.06 -13.51 2.12
CA GLN A 17 -1.24 -14.59 2.63
C GLN A 17 -1.78 -15.97 2.22
N GLY A 18 -0.90 -16.78 1.60
CA GLY A 18 -1.20 -18.17 1.27
C GLY A 18 -2.26 -18.36 0.18
N PHE A 19 -2.53 -17.33 -0.62
CA PHE A 19 -3.54 -17.39 -1.68
C PHE A 19 -3.26 -18.51 -2.69
N SER A 20 -2.00 -18.72 -3.08
CA SER A 20 -1.61 -19.84 -3.96
C SER A 20 -1.95 -21.22 -3.37
N VAL A 21 -1.89 -21.39 -2.03
CA VAL A 21 -2.29 -22.62 -1.34
C VAL A 21 -3.81 -22.76 -1.34
N PHE A 22 -4.53 -21.67 -1.09
CA PHE A 22 -5.99 -21.63 -1.18
C PHE A 22 -6.46 -22.01 -2.58
N CYS A 23 -5.86 -21.48 -3.65
CA CYS A 23 -6.21 -21.79 -5.04
C CYS A 23 -6.08 -23.29 -5.40
N LYS A 24 -5.17 -24.02 -4.74
CA LYS A 24 -5.01 -25.48 -5.00
C LYS A 24 -6.16 -26.34 -4.50
N ARG A 25 -6.95 -25.85 -3.54
CA ARG A 25 -7.99 -26.62 -2.84
C ARG A 25 -9.39 -26.05 -2.99
N ALA A 26 -9.53 -24.77 -3.30
CA ALA A 26 -10.81 -24.09 -3.44
C ALA A 26 -11.42 -24.29 -4.81
N ALA A 27 -12.74 -24.28 -4.89
CA ALA A 27 -13.45 -24.30 -6.16
C ALA A 27 -13.20 -22.98 -6.94
N PRO A 28 -13.13 -23.00 -8.29
CA PRO A 28 -12.87 -21.81 -9.11
C PRO A 28 -13.77 -20.62 -8.80
N LEU A 29 -15.06 -20.85 -8.54
CA LEU A 29 -16.01 -19.80 -8.18
C LEU A 29 -15.72 -19.17 -6.82
N GLN A 30 -15.19 -19.94 -5.86
CA GLN A 30 -14.78 -19.42 -4.55
C GLN A 30 -13.55 -18.51 -4.70
N ILE A 31 -12.57 -18.94 -5.50
CA ILE A 31 -11.36 -18.16 -5.80
C ILE A 31 -11.76 -16.83 -6.46
N GLN A 32 -12.57 -16.90 -7.52
CA GLN A 32 -13.05 -15.71 -8.24
C GLN A 32 -13.77 -14.73 -7.30
N ARG A 33 -14.63 -15.24 -6.42
CA ARG A 33 -15.41 -14.43 -5.48
C ARG A 33 -14.51 -13.72 -4.47
N VAL A 34 -13.62 -14.47 -3.81
CA VAL A 34 -12.68 -13.92 -2.83
C VAL A 34 -11.80 -12.86 -3.48
N LEU A 35 -11.20 -13.16 -4.63
CA LEU A 35 -10.32 -12.25 -5.34
C LEU A 35 -11.05 -10.97 -5.78
N ARG A 36 -12.23 -11.09 -6.40
CA ARG A 36 -13.04 -9.93 -6.81
C ARG A 36 -13.41 -9.05 -5.63
N ASP A 37 -13.92 -9.63 -4.55
CA ASP A 37 -14.33 -8.89 -3.35
C ASP A 37 -13.15 -8.13 -2.74
N TYR A 38 -11.99 -8.78 -2.68
CA TYR A 38 -10.75 -8.21 -2.18
C TYR A 38 -10.25 -7.07 -3.07
N LEU A 39 -9.98 -7.34 -4.35
CA LEU A 39 -9.44 -6.34 -5.28
C LEU A 39 -10.34 -5.11 -5.38
N THR A 40 -11.66 -5.31 -5.50
CA THR A 40 -12.62 -4.20 -5.53
C THR A 40 -12.54 -3.33 -4.26
N ALA A 41 -12.54 -3.98 -3.09
CA ALA A 41 -12.53 -3.25 -1.82
C ALA A 41 -11.22 -2.47 -1.61
N MET A 42 -10.07 -3.06 -1.97
CA MET A 42 -8.76 -2.42 -1.81
C MET A 42 -8.55 -1.28 -2.79
N THR A 43 -9.00 -1.44 -4.05
CA THR A 43 -8.94 -0.37 -5.06
C THR A 43 -9.71 0.87 -4.64
N VAL A 44 -10.92 0.68 -4.11
CA VAL A 44 -11.73 1.81 -3.59
C VAL A 44 -10.96 2.54 -2.49
N ILE A 45 -10.38 1.82 -1.51
CA ILE A 45 -9.62 2.43 -0.42
C ILE A 45 -8.40 3.18 -0.95
N ILE A 46 -7.61 2.59 -1.85
CA ILE A 46 -6.43 3.25 -2.44
C ILE A 46 -6.84 4.60 -3.06
N ARG A 47 -7.89 4.60 -3.88
CA ARG A 47 -8.40 5.82 -4.52
C ARG A 47 -8.93 6.84 -3.52
N ASP A 48 -9.68 6.39 -2.52
CA ASP A 48 -10.26 7.24 -1.49
C ASP A 48 -9.18 7.99 -0.68
N TYR A 49 -8.00 7.41 -0.52
CA TYR A 49 -6.85 8.05 0.12
C TYR A 49 -5.89 8.75 -0.87
N GLY A 50 -6.32 8.99 -2.11
CA GLY A 50 -5.53 9.73 -3.10
C GLY A 50 -4.39 8.94 -3.72
N GLY A 51 -4.43 7.61 -3.64
CA GLY A 51 -3.48 6.73 -4.31
C GLY A 51 -3.89 6.38 -5.73
N THR A 52 -2.90 6.11 -6.55
CA THR A 52 -3.03 5.55 -7.90
C THR A 52 -2.81 4.05 -7.84
N LEU A 53 -3.78 3.26 -8.30
CA LEU A 53 -3.57 1.83 -8.50
C LEU A 53 -2.67 1.66 -9.72
N ASP A 54 -1.52 1.04 -9.53
CA ASP A 54 -0.60 0.70 -10.62
C ASP A 54 -1.07 -0.55 -11.34
N LYS A 55 -1.01 -1.69 -10.67
CA LYS A 55 -1.40 -2.98 -11.26
C LYS A 55 -1.78 -4.03 -10.21
N TYR A 56 -2.46 -5.07 -10.73
CA TYR A 56 -2.64 -6.33 -10.00
C TYR A 56 -1.60 -7.36 -10.43
N MET A 57 -1.09 -8.12 -9.48
CA MET A 57 -0.13 -9.21 -9.69
C MET A 57 -0.71 -10.49 -9.07
N GLY A 58 -1.71 -11.08 -9.75
CA GLY A 58 -2.53 -12.13 -9.15
C GLY A 58 -3.40 -11.58 -8.03
N ASP A 59 -3.15 -11.96 -6.80
CA ASP A 59 -3.75 -11.39 -5.59
C ASP A 59 -2.95 -10.22 -5.00
N GLY A 60 -1.75 -9.96 -5.53
CA GLY A 60 -0.95 -8.80 -5.16
C GLY A 60 -1.48 -7.51 -5.77
N ILE A 61 -1.34 -6.43 -5.02
CA ILE A 61 -1.70 -5.06 -5.42
C ILE A 61 -0.46 -4.19 -5.30
N MET A 62 -0.19 -3.41 -6.34
CA MET A 62 0.77 -2.33 -6.33
C MET A 62 0.06 -1.00 -6.51
N ALA A 63 0.35 -0.04 -5.66
CA ALA A 63 -0.17 1.31 -5.73
C ALA A 63 0.90 2.33 -5.32
N PHE A 64 0.74 3.58 -5.74
CA PHE A 64 1.61 4.67 -5.33
C PHE A 64 0.80 5.94 -5.02
N PHE A 65 1.42 6.83 -4.24
CA PHE A 65 0.81 8.06 -3.73
C PHE A 65 1.76 9.23 -3.96
N GLY A 66 1.20 10.41 -4.27
CA GLY A 66 1.97 11.64 -4.46
C GLY A 66 2.17 12.06 -5.90
N ASP A 67 1.54 11.39 -6.87
CA ASP A 67 1.67 11.67 -8.28
C ASP A 67 0.66 12.71 -8.81
N ALA A 68 -0.38 13.01 -8.03
CA ALA A 68 -1.33 14.04 -8.41
C ALA A 68 -0.64 15.41 -8.56
N GLU A 69 -0.94 16.12 -9.64
CA GLU A 69 -0.51 17.51 -9.83
C GLU A 69 -1.04 18.37 -8.66
N PRO A 70 -0.23 19.34 -8.16
CA PRO A 70 -0.71 20.31 -7.19
C PRO A 70 -1.87 21.12 -7.78
N GLU A 71 -2.89 21.41 -6.99
CA GLU A 71 -3.91 22.37 -7.42
C GLU A 71 -3.33 23.78 -7.56
N GLU A 72 -3.82 24.57 -8.54
CA GLU A 72 -3.39 25.96 -8.73
C GLU A 72 -3.60 26.76 -7.43
N GLY A 73 -2.51 27.25 -6.85
CA GLY A 73 -2.51 28.02 -5.60
C GLY A 73 -1.96 27.26 -4.38
N GLU A 74 -1.78 25.97 -4.43
CA GLU A 74 -1.02 25.20 -3.45
C GLU A 74 0.48 25.28 -3.72
N ALA A 75 1.09 26.42 -3.36
CA ALA A 75 2.56 26.53 -3.25
C ALA A 75 3.04 25.79 -1.98
N ASP A 76 2.59 24.56 -1.81
CA ASP A 76 3.08 23.74 -0.71
C ASP A 76 4.54 23.38 -0.96
N GLU A 77 5.33 23.57 0.08
CA GLU A 77 6.69 23.05 0.12
C GLU A 77 6.65 21.56 -0.23
N GLU A 78 7.51 21.12 -1.12
CA GLU A 78 7.57 19.74 -1.59
C GLU A 78 7.59 18.73 -0.41
N GLU A 79 8.27 19.09 0.68
CA GLU A 79 8.33 18.27 1.88
C GLU A 79 6.95 18.01 2.50
N LYS A 80 6.07 19.00 2.60
CA LYS A 80 4.70 18.82 3.13
C LYS A 80 3.86 17.94 2.22
N ARG A 81 4.06 18.00 0.92
CA ARG A 81 3.39 17.12 -0.03
C ARG A 81 3.83 15.66 0.18
N VAL A 82 5.14 15.43 0.38
CA VAL A 82 5.69 14.11 0.68
C VAL A 82 5.14 13.59 2.03
N GLU A 83 5.05 14.42 3.05
CA GLU A 83 4.43 14.06 4.34
C GLU A 83 2.98 13.61 4.18
N ARG A 84 2.18 14.40 3.44
CA ARG A 84 0.75 14.08 3.20
C ARG A 84 0.56 12.75 2.48
N HIS A 85 1.26 12.52 1.36
CA HIS A 85 1.05 11.28 0.61
C HIS A 85 1.60 10.05 1.35
N ALA A 86 2.69 10.17 2.13
CA ALA A 86 3.16 9.10 3.00
C ALA A 86 2.14 8.76 4.09
N ALA A 87 1.56 9.78 4.72
CA ALA A 87 0.49 9.61 5.70
C ALA A 87 -0.75 8.96 5.09
N ASN A 88 -1.15 9.38 3.89
CA ASN A 88 -2.31 8.83 3.18
C ASN A 88 -2.10 7.37 2.81
N ALA A 89 -0.90 6.99 2.36
CA ALA A 89 -0.56 5.58 2.10
C ALA A 89 -0.69 4.72 3.36
N VAL A 90 -0.21 5.22 4.52
CA VAL A 90 -0.35 4.51 5.80
C VAL A 90 -1.81 4.42 6.23
N ARG A 91 -2.59 5.50 6.14
CA ARG A 91 -4.04 5.48 6.43
C ARG A 91 -4.78 4.49 5.52
N ALA A 92 -4.45 4.46 4.22
CA ALA A 92 -4.98 3.48 3.28
C ALA A 92 -4.66 2.05 3.72
N GLY A 93 -3.41 1.74 4.06
CA GLY A 93 -3.00 0.43 4.55
C GLY A 93 -3.76 0.00 5.81
N LEU A 94 -3.95 0.90 6.77
CA LEU A 94 -4.76 0.64 7.97
C LEU A 94 -6.24 0.41 7.62
N ALA A 95 -6.80 1.19 6.71
CA ALA A 95 -8.17 1.01 6.24
C ALA A 95 -8.36 -0.33 5.51
N MET A 96 -7.36 -0.75 4.70
CA MET A 96 -7.33 -2.05 4.02
C MET A 96 -7.38 -3.20 5.03
N GLN A 97 -6.58 -3.17 6.10
CA GLN A 97 -6.62 -4.20 7.15
C GLN A 97 -7.98 -4.25 7.85
N LYS A 98 -8.57 -3.09 8.19
CA LYS A 98 -9.92 -3.02 8.78
C LYS A 98 -10.99 -3.56 7.83
N LYS A 99 -10.85 -3.28 6.53
CA LYS A 99 -11.76 -3.81 5.50
C LYS A 99 -11.66 -5.32 5.39
N MET A 100 -10.44 -5.88 5.47
CA MET A 100 -10.23 -7.33 5.49
C MET A 100 -10.95 -8.02 6.65
N ALA A 101 -10.95 -7.42 7.84
CA ALA A 101 -11.71 -7.96 8.96
C ALA A 101 -13.21 -8.08 8.64
N ARG A 102 -13.79 -7.05 7.99
CA ARG A 102 -15.20 -7.04 7.57
C ARG A 102 -15.46 -8.05 6.43
N LEU A 103 -14.55 -8.17 5.45
CA LEU A 103 -14.65 -9.17 4.39
C LEU A 103 -14.63 -10.57 4.97
N ASN A 104 -13.77 -10.86 5.93
CA ASN A 104 -13.67 -12.14 6.60
C ASN A 104 -14.97 -12.55 7.35
N ILE A 105 -15.67 -11.60 7.96
CA ILE A 105 -16.97 -11.86 8.59
C ILE A 105 -17.99 -12.27 7.52
N ARG A 106 -18.06 -11.52 6.41
CA ARG A 106 -18.95 -11.84 5.29
C ARG A 106 -18.61 -13.18 4.63
N TRP A 107 -17.33 -13.45 4.38
CA TRP A 107 -16.89 -14.72 3.79
C TRP A 107 -17.21 -15.91 4.69
N ALA A 108 -16.97 -15.80 6.01
CA ALA A 108 -17.31 -16.85 6.95
C ALA A 108 -18.82 -17.15 6.98
N SER A 109 -19.71 -16.16 6.88
CA SER A 109 -21.16 -16.37 6.79
C SER A 109 -21.60 -17.05 5.48
N GLN A 110 -20.71 -17.10 4.47
CA GLN A 110 -20.93 -17.74 3.18
C GLN A 110 -20.17 -19.06 3.04
N GLY A 111 -19.58 -19.57 4.12
CA GLY A 111 -18.78 -20.80 4.10
C GLY A 111 -17.43 -20.66 3.39
N LEU A 112 -16.95 -19.43 3.16
CA LEU A 112 -15.64 -19.17 2.58
C LEU A 112 -14.57 -19.02 3.67
N GLU A 113 -13.32 -19.31 3.31
CA GLU A 113 -12.18 -19.17 4.21
C GLU A 113 -11.88 -17.70 4.55
N ARG A 114 -11.29 -17.51 5.73
CA ARG A 114 -10.76 -16.23 6.16
C ARG A 114 -9.35 -16.06 5.66
N HIS A 115 -9.03 -14.83 5.20
CA HIS A 115 -7.70 -14.48 4.70
C HIS A 115 -7.11 -13.32 5.49
N ARG A 116 -5.78 -13.23 5.48
CA ARG A 116 -5.02 -12.09 6.00
C ARG A 116 -4.22 -11.50 4.86
N ILE A 117 -3.96 -10.20 4.93
CA ILE A 117 -3.07 -9.52 3.97
C ILE A 117 -1.83 -9.02 4.69
N ARG A 118 -0.74 -8.92 3.96
CA ARG A 118 0.49 -8.24 4.35
C ARG A 118 0.58 -6.95 3.58
N ILE A 119 1.10 -5.90 4.18
CA ILE A 119 1.25 -4.61 3.52
C ILE A 119 2.65 -4.07 3.79
N GLY A 120 3.36 -3.70 2.73
CA GLY A 120 4.64 -3.00 2.76
C GLY A 120 4.52 -1.60 2.19
N ILE A 121 5.06 -0.60 2.88
CA ILE A 121 4.99 0.80 2.43
C ILE A 121 6.37 1.44 2.53
N ASN A 122 6.81 2.03 1.42
CA ASN A 122 8.09 2.73 1.33
C ASN A 122 7.95 4.07 0.62
N THR A 123 8.62 5.08 1.14
CA THR A 123 8.72 6.42 0.53
C THR A 123 10.13 6.64 0.03
N GLY A 124 10.28 7.05 -1.20
CA GLY A 124 11.56 7.34 -1.80
C GLY A 124 11.47 7.80 -3.23
N VAL A 125 12.64 8.08 -3.82
CA VAL A 125 12.76 8.61 -5.18
C VAL A 125 12.59 7.49 -6.19
N VAL A 126 11.63 7.65 -7.10
CA VAL A 126 11.30 6.72 -8.17
C VAL A 126 11.21 7.43 -9.51
N THR A 127 11.29 6.68 -10.60
CA THR A 127 10.93 7.17 -11.93
C THR A 127 9.48 6.82 -12.20
N VAL A 128 8.64 7.82 -12.50
CA VAL A 128 7.22 7.66 -12.85
C VAL A 128 6.98 8.12 -14.27
N GLY A 129 6.13 7.43 -15.00
CA GLY A 129 5.76 7.76 -16.36
C GLY A 129 5.25 6.59 -17.17
N ASN A 130 5.02 6.84 -18.46
CA ASN A 130 4.66 5.80 -19.42
C ASN A 130 5.89 4.97 -19.76
N LEU A 131 5.96 3.78 -19.25
CA LEU A 131 7.08 2.85 -19.40
C LEU A 131 6.65 1.62 -20.19
N GLY A 132 7.45 1.21 -21.14
CA GLY A 132 7.16 0.05 -21.98
C GLY A 132 7.82 0.14 -23.35
N THR A 133 7.21 -0.54 -24.31
CA THR A 133 7.63 -0.57 -25.71
C THR A 133 6.80 0.41 -26.57
N ASP A 134 7.14 0.57 -27.84
CA ASP A 134 6.37 1.39 -28.79
C ASP A 134 4.93 0.87 -29.02
N TYR A 135 4.66 -0.39 -28.65
CA TYR A 135 3.36 -1.06 -28.87
C TYR A 135 2.56 -1.25 -27.59
N LEU A 136 3.21 -1.30 -26.44
CA LEU A 136 2.57 -1.52 -25.12
C LEU A 136 3.33 -0.75 -24.06
N TRP A 137 2.62 0.12 -23.39
CA TRP A 137 3.16 0.91 -22.28
C TRP A 137 2.13 1.04 -21.16
N ASP A 138 2.64 1.08 -19.94
CA ASP A 138 1.85 1.30 -18.73
C ASP A 138 2.35 2.58 -18.04
N TYR A 139 1.43 3.35 -17.48
CA TYR A 139 1.78 4.41 -16.56
C TYR A 139 2.11 3.78 -15.21
N THR A 140 3.38 3.79 -14.84
CA THR A 140 3.90 3.04 -13.69
C THR A 140 5.10 3.72 -13.05
N VAL A 141 5.55 3.16 -11.93
CA VAL A 141 6.75 3.61 -11.21
C VAL A 141 7.79 2.50 -11.18
N ILE A 142 9.07 2.88 -11.36
CA ILE A 142 10.21 1.97 -11.28
C ILE A 142 11.33 2.56 -10.41
N GLY A 143 12.13 1.69 -9.82
CA GLY A 143 13.30 2.06 -9.03
C GLY A 143 13.57 1.09 -7.89
N GLN A 144 14.71 1.31 -7.20
CA GLN A 144 15.06 0.49 -6.03
C GLN A 144 14.05 0.65 -4.89
N GLU A 145 13.48 1.84 -4.74
CA GLU A 145 12.50 2.14 -3.70
C GLU A 145 11.17 1.38 -3.92
N VAL A 146 10.82 1.07 -5.17
CA VAL A 146 9.69 0.19 -5.50
C VAL A 146 9.97 -1.24 -5.03
N ASN A 147 11.16 -1.76 -5.35
CA ASN A 147 11.58 -3.09 -4.91
C ASN A 147 11.62 -3.19 -3.38
N LYS A 148 12.06 -2.12 -2.70
CA LYS A 148 12.07 -2.04 -1.24
C LYS A 148 10.67 -2.16 -0.65
N ALA A 149 9.67 -1.46 -1.21
CA ALA A 149 8.28 -1.58 -0.78
C ALA A 149 7.75 -3.03 -0.91
N GLN A 150 8.08 -3.73 -2.00
CA GLN A 150 7.74 -5.14 -2.21
C GLN A 150 8.41 -6.06 -1.18
N ARG A 151 9.68 -5.79 -0.83
CA ARG A 151 10.38 -6.58 0.20
C ARG A 151 9.81 -6.34 1.60
N LEU A 152 9.40 -5.11 1.90
CA LEU A 152 8.69 -4.80 3.14
C LEU A 152 7.36 -5.56 3.23
N GLU A 153 6.58 -5.63 2.14
CA GLU A 153 5.36 -6.44 2.11
C GLU A 153 5.66 -7.90 2.44
N SER A 154 6.65 -8.49 1.76
CA SER A 154 7.02 -9.90 1.96
C SER A 154 7.52 -10.20 3.37
N ALA A 155 8.11 -9.22 4.06
CA ALA A 155 8.62 -9.32 5.42
C ALA A 155 7.60 -8.92 6.51
N ALA A 156 6.45 -8.36 6.11
CA ALA A 156 5.43 -7.91 7.05
C ALA A 156 4.72 -9.07 7.75
N ASP A 157 4.32 -8.84 9.00
CA ASP A 157 3.48 -9.77 9.75
C ASP A 157 2.11 -9.94 9.06
N HIS A 158 1.54 -11.13 9.17
CA HIS A 158 0.23 -11.45 8.63
C HIS A 158 -0.89 -10.66 9.33
N GLY A 159 -1.51 -9.75 8.62
CA GLY A 159 -2.52 -8.83 9.15
C GLY A 159 -1.92 -7.51 9.65
N GLY A 160 -0.62 -7.28 9.44
CA GLY A 160 0.11 -6.09 9.81
C GLY A 160 0.54 -5.24 8.62
N LEU A 161 1.28 -4.16 8.94
CA LEU A 161 1.98 -3.31 7.98
C LEU A 161 3.45 -3.24 8.37
N LEU A 162 4.34 -3.17 7.39
CA LEU A 162 5.75 -2.87 7.58
C LEU A 162 6.12 -1.62 6.78
N LEU A 163 6.68 -0.62 7.48
CA LEU A 163 7.00 0.69 6.96
C LEU A 163 8.50 0.89 6.94
N SER A 164 9.05 1.54 5.92
CA SER A 164 10.42 2.05 6.01
C SER A 164 10.52 3.16 7.05
N GLY A 165 11.71 3.38 7.60
CA GLY A 165 11.96 4.46 8.58
C GLY A 165 11.54 5.83 8.06
N ARG A 166 11.80 6.12 6.75
CA ARG A 166 11.36 7.37 6.13
C ARG A 166 9.84 7.49 6.09
N THR A 167 9.13 6.46 5.62
CA THR A 167 7.65 6.46 5.62
C THR A 167 7.08 6.67 7.01
N TYR A 168 7.65 5.99 8.01
CA TYR A 168 7.21 6.14 9.39
C TYR A 168 7.40 7.57 9.91
N ALA A 169 8.57 8.16 9.71
CA ALA A 169 8.87 9.52 10.16
C ALA A 169 7.91 10.56 9.55
N LEU A 170 7.66 10.48 8.24
CA LEU A 170 6.73 11.35 7.52
C LEU A 170 5.28 11.18 8.01
N ALA A 171 4.82 9.94 8.13
CA ALA A 171 3.45 9.64 8.58
C ALA A 171 3.20 10.05 10.04
N ARG A 172 4.24 10.08 10.88
CA ARG A 172 4.18 10.58 12.25
C ARG A 172 3.95 12.09 12.31
N LYS A 173 4.61 12.87 11.48
CA LYS A 173 4.42 14.32 11.37
C LYS A 173 2.96 14.66 11.09
N GLU A 174 2.31 13.91 10.21
CA GLU A 174 0.90 14.03 9.83
C GLU A 174 -0.09 13.29 10.78
N LYS A 175 0.39 12.80 11.93
CA LYS A 175 -0.41 12.09 12.94
C LYS A 175 -1.18 10.87 12.40
N ALA A 176 -0.73 10.28 11.28
CA ALA A 176 -1.32 9.05 10.75
C ALA A 176 -1.04 7.83 11.65
N ILE A 177 0.03 7.90 12.44
CA ILE A 177 0.41 6.89 13.44
C ILE A 177 0.50 7.58 14.81
N PRO A 178 -0.53 7.50 15.65
CA PRO A 178 -0.56 8.20 16.95
C PRO A 178 0.23 7.48 18.04
N VAL A 179 0.74 6.28 17.77
CA VAL A 179 1.53 5.47 18.71
C VAL A 179 2.99 5.47 18.31
N ASP A 180 3.87 5.38 19.29
CA ASP A 180 5.29 5.21 19.03
C ASP A 180 5.60 3.75 18.74
N LEU A 181 6.29 3.49 17.61
CA LEU A 181 6.66 2.15 17.18
C LEU A 181 8.19 2.06 17.21
N PRO A 182 8.76 1.14 17.97
CA PRO A 182 10.21 0.99 18.01
C PRO A 182 10.74 0.57 16.63
N PRO A 183 11.90 1.12 16.22
CA PRO A 183 12.56 0.67 15.00
C PRO A 183 13.01 -0.79 15.14
N LYS A 184 12.98 -1.50 14.04
CA LYS A 184 13.57 -2.83 13.89
C LYS A 184 14.51 -2.79 12.69
N VAL A 185 15.65 -3.48 12.82
CA VAL A 185 16.57 -3.67 11.71
C VAL A 185 16.23 -4.99 11.04
N VAL A 186 15.97 -4.97 9.75
CA VAL A 186 15.60 -6.15 8.96
C VAL A 186 16.50 -6.24 7.74
N ALA A 187 17.11 -7.42 7.54
CA ALA A 187 17.79 -7.76 6.29
C ALA A 187 16.74 -8.10 5.24
N LEU A 188 16.51 -7.20 4.30
CA LEU A 188 15.57 -7.41 3.19
C LEU A 188 16.29 -8.17 2.07
N LYS A 189 15.72 -9.30 1.62
CA LYS A 189 16.31 -10.15 0.59
C LYS A 189 16.58 -9.37 -0.70
N GLY A 190 17.84 -9.31 -1.13
CA GLY A 190 18.26 -8.64 -2.35
C GLY A 190 18.42 -7.11 -2.24
N ILE A 191 18.31 -6.57 -1.03
CA ILE A 191 18.72 -5.21 -0.67
C ILE A 191 19.93 -5.41 0.22
N GLY A 192 21.13 -5.20 -0.30
CA GLY A 192 22.41 -5.57 0.36
C GLY A 192 22.70 -4.88 1.69
N GLU A 193 21.79 -4.10 2.25
CA GLU A 193 21.93 -3.33 3.48
C GLU A 193 20.79 -3.63 4.46
N GLU A 194 21.15 -3.59 5.75
CA GLU A 194 20.15 -3.59 6.83
C GLU A 194 19.26 -2.35 6.73
N THR A 195 17.96 -2.54 6.85
CA THR A 195 16.98 -1.47 6.69
C THR A 195 16.24 -1.23 8.00
N ASP A 196 16.21 0.02 8.43
CA ASP A 196 15.35 0.46 9.53
C ASP A 196 13.89 0.41 9.09
N VAL A 197 13.09 -0.32 9.85
CA VAL A 197 11.66 -0.50 9.59
C VAL A 197 10.84 -0.34 10.87
N HIS A 198 9.57 0.01 10.70
CA HIS A 198 8.61 0.09 11.78
C HIS A 198 7.41 -0.79 11.47
N ALA A 199 7.12 -1.73 12.36
CA ALA A 199 6.00 -2.65 12.21
C ALA A 199 4.76 -2.14 12.91
N ILE A 200 3.61 -2.15 12.22
CA ILE A 200 2.28 -2.03 12.82
C ILE A 200 1.71 -3.45 12.89
N PRO A 201 1.80 -4.12 14.05
CA PRO A 201 1.34 -5.49 14.16
C PRO A 201 -0.19 -5.58 14.17
N PRO A 202 -0.76 -6.76 13.83
CA PRO A 202 -2.19 -6.93 13.65
C PRO A 202 -3.04 -6.61 14.89
N ASN A 203 -2.49 -6.75 16.10
CA ASN A 203 -3.18 -6.43 17.35
C ASN A 203 -3.31 -4.93 17.63
N ILE A 204 -2.50 -4.09 16.99
CA ILE A 204 -2.55 -2.63 17.09
C ILE A 204 -3.48 -2.02 16.05
N VAL A 205 -3.54 -2.59 14.83
CA VAL A 205 -4.35 -2.07 13.71
C VAL A 205 -5.80 -1.70 14.12
N PRO A 206 -6.56 -2.51 14.87
CA PRO A 206 -7.92 -2.15 15.25
C PRO A 206 -8.02 -0.94 16.16
N ARG A 207 -6.95 -0.64 16.90
CA ARG A 207 -6.90 0.46 17.89
C ARG A 207 -6.53 1.80 17.27
N LEU A 208 -5.95 1.79 16.06
CA LEU A 208 -5.57 3.01 15.38
C LEU A 208 -6.81 3.64 14.73
N ALA A 209 -7.08 4.90 15.05
CA ALA A 209 -8.09 5.67 14.33
C ALA A 209 -7.64 5.84 12.88
N VAL A 210 -8.55 5.59 11.94
CA VAL A 210 -8.34 5.94 10.54
C VAL A 210 -9.33 7.06 10.27
N SER A 211 -8.81 8.28 10.15
CA SER A 211 -9.62 9.42 9.71
C SER A 211 -10.20 9.09 8.32
N ALA A 212 -11.47 9.42 8.12
CA ALA A 212 -12.05 9.36 6.79
C ALA A 212 -11.21 10.24 5.84
N PRO A 213 -11.04 9.82 4.60
CA PRO A 213 -10.40 10.66 3.61
C PRO A 213 -11.17 11.97 3.47
N ASP A 214 -10.45 13.06 3.34
CA ASP A 214 -11.05 14.37 3.09
C ASP A 214 -11.52 14.41 1.63
N PHE A 215 -12.83 14.26 1.41
CA PHE A 215 -13.43 14.27 0.08
C PHE A 215 -13.71 15.69 -0.45
N THR A 216 -13.39 16.75 0.29
CA THR A 216 -13.72 18.12 -0.11
C THR A 216 -12.88 18.63 -1.29
N ALA A 217 -11.83 17.91 -1.69
CA ALA A 217 -10.95 18.29 -2.80
C ALA A 217 -11.28 17.59 -4.14
N ARG A 218 -12.45 16.99 -4.31
CA ARG A 218 -12.81 16.28 -5.56
C ARG A 218 -14.25 16.61 -5.99
N VAL A 219 -14.46 17.85 -6.41
CA VAL A 219 -15.61 18.22 -7.26
C VAL A 219 -15.07 19.00 -8.45
#